data_11f296f20ecd5226bf33abeeadfc9955
#
_entry.id   11f296f20ecd5226bf33abeeadfc9955
#
_cell.length_a   1.000
_cell.length_b   1.000
_cell.length_c   1.000
_cell.angle_alpha   90.00
_cell.angle_beta   90.00
_cell.angle_gamma   90.00
#
_symmetry.space_group_name_H-M   'P 1'
#
loop_
_entity.id
_entity.type
_entity.pdbx_description
1 polymer ?
#
loop_
_entity_poly.entity_id
_entity_poly.type
_entity_poly.pdbx_seq_one_letter_code
_entity_poly.pdbx_strand_id
1 'polypeptide(L)'
;MASRRNVWLACLIALSALLVFGNLANDAVLDVRYGWDTRVNCAAVDAYAGGLDPYFVKNLKGTKLSYPYLPVTLEAFRPFCAGGILVAHYKTIFPVLAVLCGLLLPGLGRTRPSARDVGLRVLCALGAFVGFEWVQASGNFAILSGVLTAIALRLLLSLPASGPSEDRSFPSRLAGAALLGLVVSFKLVFFPVLGALYFLPLPRGRKLTLIAMAVFSFALPILISRLAYPDLFASWQLAMAGKIPDQHLVELFESNPSLLLLARDLMGHVGLIDSKPAIFATYAFAATALVLVPFVLSILRLIGSRPAHEGGSLLARLDRWLMDHPHVAMRITVLAMFALYLSSPRLKEYAFFELALYAAILLVDLPATALAAALTVGLLMPSLISVAGTPLEDSFILLFSALMFFWVLLLDARHASRVPDTVQL
;
A
#
# COMPACT_ATOMS: atom_id res chain seq x y z
N MET A 1 15.81 9.54 -33.39
CA MET A 1 14.52 9.20 -32.72
C MET A 1 14.67 9.04 -31.19
N ALA A 2 15.71 8.43 -30.64
CA ALA A 2 15.93 8.27 -29.19
C ALA A 2 15.95 9.60 -28.41
N SER A 3 16.54 10.67 -28.97
CA SER A 3 16.63 11.99 -28.30
C SER A 3 15.25 12.63 -28.04
N ARG A 4 14.34 12.64 -29.01
CA ARG A 4 12.98 13.22 -28.84
C ARG A 4 12.18 12.47 -27.77
N ARG A 5 12.26 11.14 -27.75
CA ARG A 5 11.55 10.31 -26.77
C ARG A 5 12.01 10.55 -25.34
N ASN A 6 13.32 10.77 -25.13
CA ASN A 6 13.86 11.10 -23.81
C ASN A 6 13.42 12.51 -23.35
N VAL A 7 13.31 13.46 -24.26
CA VAL A 7 12.80 14.81 -23.96
C VAL A 7 11.34 14.77 -23.49
N TRP A 8 10.47 14.07 -24.21
CA TRP A 8 9.07 13.92 -23.81
C TRP A 8 8.92 13.29 -22.43
N LEU A 9 9.68 12.24 -22.14
CA LEU A 9 9.65 11.59 -20.81
C LEU A 9 10.16 12.54 -19.71
N ALA A 10 11.21 13.30 -19.99
CA ALA A 10 11.72 14.31 -19.07
C ALA A 10 10.69 15.41 -18.81
N CYS A 11 9.99 15.89 -19.84
CA CYS A 11 8.90 16.86 -19.70
C CYS A 11 7.75 16.29 -18.86
N LEU A 12 7.37 15.04 -19.08
CA LEU A 12 6.33 14.38 -18.31
C LEU A 12 6.69 14.26 -16.83
N ILE A 13 7.92 13.85 -16.53
CA ILE A 13 8.43 13.78 -15.15
C ILE A 13 8.44 15.17 -14.51
N ALA A 14 8.93 16.19 -15.23
CA ALA A 14 8.97 17.56 -14.73
C ALA A 14 7.57 18.12 -14.46
N LEU A 15 6.62 17.89 -15.37
CA LEU A 15 5.23 18.30 -15.19
C LEU A 15 4.58 17.58 -13.99
N SER A 16 4.78 16.27 -13.87
CA SER A 16 4.29 15.51 -12.72
C SER A 16 4.88 16.03 -11.41
N ALA A 17 6.18 16.32 -11.38
CA ALA A 17 6.83 16.90 -10.20
C ALA A 17 6.25 18.29 -9.87
N LEU A 18 6.06 19.15 -10.87
CA LEU A 18 5.48 20.48 -10.68
C LEU A 18 4.08 20.40 -10.05
N LEU A 19 3.23 19.51 -10.54
CA LEU A 19 1.87 19.32 -10.00
C LEU A 19 1.90 18.77 -8.58
N VAL A 20 2.70 17.73 -8.31
CA VAL A 20 2.83 17.15 -6.97
C VAL A 20 3.32 18.19 -5.97
N PHE A 21 4.41 18.90 -6.27
CA PHE A 21 4.91 19.93 -5.36
C PHE A 21 3.97 21.13 -5.27
N GLY A 22 3.24 21.48 -6.34
CA GLY A 22 2.21 22.51 -6.33
C GLY A 22 1.07 22.16 -5.37
N ASN A 23 0.56 20.93 -5.42
CA ASN A 23 -0.47 20.43 -4.50
C ASN A 23 0.02 20.47 -3.05
N LEU A 24 1.20 19.92 -2.78
CA LEU A 24 1.76 19.92 -1.43
C LEU A 24 1.99 21.33 -0.88
N ALA A 25 2.42 22.28 -1.71
CA ALA A 25 2.57 23.68 -1.30
C ALA A 25 1.21 24.32 -1.01
N ASN A 26 0.19 24.04 -1.81
CA ASN A 26 -1.17 24.51 -1.56
C ASN A 26 -1.73 23.95 -0.26
N ASP A 27 -1.57 22.66 0.01
CA ASP A 27 -2.02 22.01 1.24
C ASP A 27 -1.30 22.56 2.49
N ALA A 28 -0.03 22.95 2.36
CA ALA A 28 0.71 23.54 3.45
C ALA A 28 0.16 24.92 3.88
N VAL A 29 -0.42 25.67 2.93
CA VAL A 29 -1.00 27.00 3.14
C VAL A 29 -2.46 26.94 3.60
N LEU A 30 -3.19 25.88 3.19
CA LEU A 30 -4.59 25.72 3.56
C LEU A 30 -4.78 25.48 5.06
N ASP A 31 -5.85 26.04 5.57
CA ASP A 31 -6.13 26.33 6.98
C ASP A 31 -6.37 25.10 7.88
N VAL A 32 -6.39 25.40 9.14
CA VAL A 32 -6.49 24.75 10.45
C VAL A 32 -7.50 23.57 10.59
N ARG A 33 -8.34 23.29 9.61
CA ARG A 33 -9.39 22.24 9.70
C ARG A 33 -8.89 20.82 9.40
N TYR A 34 -7.71 20.70 8.83
CA TYR A 34 -7.06 19.43 8.49
C TYR A 34 -6.41 18.77 9.72
N GLY A 35 -5.99 17.51 9.58
CA GLY A 35 -5.31 16.76 10.64
C GLY A 35 -6.26 16.11 11.66
N TRP A 36 -7.48 15.79 11.24
CA TRP A 36 -8.48 15.17 12.13
C TRP A 36 -8.04 13.83 12.68
N ASP A 37 -7.31 12.99 11.91
CA ASP A 37 -6.82 11.69 12.36
C ASP A 37 -5.72 11.82 13.42
N THR A 38 -4.78 12.76 13.23
CA THR A 38 -3.76 13.05 14.26
C THR A 38 -4.41 13.49 15.57
N ARG A 39 -5.43 14.35 15.48
CA ARG A 39 -6.17 14.81 16.67
C ARG A 39 -6.91 13.69 17.37
N VAL A 40 -7.59 12.82 16.62
CA VAL A 40 -8.29 11.66 17.18
C VAL A 40 -7.30 10.72 17.88
N ASN A 41 -6.19 10.39 17.21
CA ASN A 41 -5.21 9.46 17.76
C ASN A 41 -4.59 10.02 19.04
N CYS A 42 -4.23 11.31 19.07
CA CYS A 42 -3.65 11.91 20.26
C CYS A 42 -4.69 12.14 21.37
N ALA A 43 -5.93 12.50 21.03
CA ALA A 43 -7.01 12.57 22.02
C ALA A 43 -7.30 11.21 22.66
N ALA A 44 -7.19 10.11 21.89
CA ALA A 44 -7.33 8.76 22.42
C ALA A 44 -6.19 8.37 23.38
N VAL A 45 -4.95 8.73 23.03
CA VAL A 45 -3.79 8.55 23.91
C VAL A 45 -3.95 9.35 25.21
N ASP A 46 -4.40 10.60 25.13
CA ASP A 46 -4.61 11.47 26.30
C ASP A 46 -5.77 10.93 27.17
N ALA A 47 -6.86 10.49 26.58
CA ALA A 47 -7.97 9.87 27.30
C ALA A 47 -7.51 8.62 28.05
N TYR A 48 -6.75 7.74 27.39
CA TYR A 48 -6.17 6.55 28.01
C TYR A 48 -5.21 6.89 29.16
N ALA A 49 -4.33 7.86 28.96
CA ALA A 49 -3.42 8.34 30.01
C ALA A 49 -4.17 8.93 31.21
N GLY A 50 -5.35 9.51 31.00
CA GLY A 50 -6.26 10.00 32.01
C GLY A 50 -7.15 8.93 32.66
N GLY A 51 -6.97 7.63 32.32
CA GLY A 51 -7.76 6.52 32.87
C GLY A 51 -9.17 6.42 32.26
N LEU A 52 -9.41 7.07 31.11
CA LEU A 52 -10.69 7.03 30.40
C LEU A 52 -10.62 6.03 29.25
N ASP A 53 -11.75 5.42 28.92
CA ASP A 53 -11.85 4.51 27.76
C ASP A 53 -11.85 5.32 26.46
N PRO A 54 -10.81 5.18 25.58
CA PRO A 54 -10.65 5.97 24.36
C PRO A 54 -11.63 5.57 23.24
N TYR A 55 -12.36 4.47 23.38
CA TYR A 55 -13.35 4.04 22.37
C TYR A 55 -14.68 4.78 22.50
N PHE A 56 -14.93 5.44 23.62
CA PHE A 56 -16.11 6.30 23.79
C PHE A 56 -15.77 7.72 23.32
N VAL A 57 -16.43 8.18 22.26
CA VAL A 57 -16.20 9.50 21.64
C VAL A 57 -16.30 10.65 22.64
N LYS A 58 -17.21 10.56 23.62
CA LYS A 58 -17.36 11.55 24.70
C LYS A 58 -16.09 11.79 25.53
N ASN A 59 -15.17 10.81 25.54
CA ASN A 59 -13.90 10.90 26.26
C ASN A 59 -12.79 11.55 25.41
N LEU A 60 -13.01 11.72 24.10
CA LEU A 60 -12.03 12.27 23.16
C LEU A 60 -12.21 13.79 23.05
N LYS A 61 -11.34 14.55 23.73
CA LYS A 61 -11.42 16.01 23.71
C LYS A 61 -11.05 16.58 22.34
N GLY A 62 -11.87 17.51 21.83
CA GLY A 62 -11.59 18.25 20.60
C GLY A 62 -11.86 17.49 19.29
N THR A 63 -12.50 16.33 19.35
CA THR A 63 -12.91 15.56 18.18
C THR A 63 -14.29 14.91 18.38
N LYS A 64 -14.98 14.66 17.25
CA LYS A 64 -16.22 13.86 17.21
C LYS A 64 -16.01 12.50 16.54
N LEU A 65 -14.77 12.19 16.13
CA LEU A 65 -14.41 10.97 15.43
C LEU A 65 -14.04 9.88 16.41
N SER A 66 -14.25 8.61 16.02
CA SER A 66 -13.96 7.44 16.82
C SER A 66 -12.53 6.95 16.62
N TYR A 67 -11.91 6.44 17.68
CA TYR A 67 -10.61 5.78 17.62
C TYR A 67 -10.77 4.34 17.11
N PRO A 68 -10.15 3.94 15.96
CA PRO A 68 -10.43 2.65 15.34
C PRO A 68 -9.39 1.55 15.61
N TYR A 69 -8.26 1.88 16.23
CA TYR A 69 -7.11 0.97 16.32
C TYR A 69 -7.17 0.07 17.57
N LEU A 70 -6.37 -1.01 17.55
CA LEU A 70 -6.20 -1.93 18.68
C LEU A 70 -5.69 -1.21 19.94
N PRO A 71 -6.05 -1.67 21.16
CA PRO A 71 -5.59 -1.06 22.41
C PRO A 71 -4.08 -0.86 22.53
N VAL A 72 -3.28 -1.84 22.09
CA VAL A 72 -1.81 -1.74 22.12
C VAL A 72 -1.25 -0.55 21.33
N THR A 73 -1.99 -0.03 20.36
CA THR A 73 -1.55 1.13 19.58
C THR A 73 -1.58 2.44 20.37
N LEU A 74 -2.29 2.51 21.51
CA LEU A 74 -2.27 3.67 22.40
C LEU A 74 -0.87 3.91 22.96
N GLU A 75 -0.18 2.85 23.38
CA GLU A 75 1.21 2.94 23.83
C GLU A 75 2.18 3.21 22.65
N ALA A 76 1.93 2.59 21.49
CA ALA A 76 2.74 2.82 20.29
C ALA A 76 2.65 4.26 19.78
N PHE A 77 1.49 4.92 19.93
CA PHE A 77 1.29 6.30 19.51
C PHE A 77 1.70 7.34 20.56
N ARG A 78 1.85 6.93 21.81
CA ARG A 78 2.21 7.82 22.92
C ARG A 78 3.44 8.69 22.66
N PRO A 79 4.57 8.18 22.15
CA PRO A 79 5.74 9.00 21.84
C PRO A 79 5.48 10.07 20.81
N PHE A 80 4.59 9.82 19.86
CA PHE A 80 4.25 10.74 18.78
C PHE A 80 3.26 11.83 19.21
N CYS A 81 2.44 11.54 20.21
CA CYS A 81 1.46 12.48 20.76
C CYS A 81 2.01 13.32 21.91
N ALA A 82 3.13 12.90 22.53
CA ALA A 82 3.72 13.59 23.65
C ALA A 82 4.06 15.05 23.32
N GLY A 83 3.63 15.98 24.16
CA GLY A 83 3.88 17.42 24.01
C GLY A 83 3.15 18.09 22.83
N GLY A 84 2.25 17.41 22.14
CA GLY A 84 1.46 17.96 21.03
C GLY A 84 2.26 18.31 19.76
N ILE A 85 3.54 17.92 19.68
CA ILE A 85 4.45 18.27 18.56
C ILE A 85 3.90 17.77 17.23
N LEU A 86 3.44 16.53 17.20
CA LEU A 86 2.92 15.97 15.96
C LEU A 86 1.64 16.66 15.51
N VAL A 87 0.73 16.97 16.44
CA VAL A 87 -0.51 17.71 16.14
C VAL A 87 -0.21 19.09 15.59
N ALA A 88 0.81 19.78 16.13
CA ALA A 88 1.20 21.11 15.71
C ALA A 88 1.98 21.13 14.37
N HIS A 89 2.81 20.13 14.11
CA HIS A 89 3.81 20.17 13.04
C HIS A 89 3.71 19.02 12.02
N TYR A 90 2.63 18.20 12.03
CA TYR A 90 2.50 17.08 11.11
C TYR A 90 2.61 17.49 9.63
N LYS A 91 2.11 18.69 9.26
CA LYS A 91 2.20 19.22 7.89
C LYS A 91 3.66 19.37 7.39
N THR A 92 4.62 19.56 8.30
CA THR A 92 6.05 19.63 7.96
C THR A 92 6.73 18.27 8.09
N ILE A 93 6.34 17.51 9.12
CA ILE A 93 6.96 16.21 9.43
C ILE A 93 6.59 15.16 8.36
N PHE A 94 5.32 15.10 7.95
CA PHE A 94 4.84 14.05 7.04
C PHE A 94 5.48 14.08 5.65
N PRO A 95 5.68 15.24 4.98
CA PRO A 95 6.41 15.28 3.71
C PRO A 95 7.86 14.77 3.85
N VAL A 96 8.53 15.08 4.96
CA VAL A 96 9.89 14.58 5.22
C VAL A 96 9.87 13.04 5.36
N LEU A 97 8.88 12.49 6.06
CA LEU A 97 8.72 11.04 6.18
C LEU A 97 8.36 10.38 4.84
N ALA A 98 7.55 11.02 3.99
CA ALA A 98 7.23 10.50 2.66
C ALA A 98 8.46 10.49 1.73
N VAL A 99 9.29 11.54 1.78
CA VAL A 99 10.60 11.54 1.10
C VAL A 99 11.47 10.40 1.63
N LEU A 100 11.54 10.22 2.95
CA LEU A 100 12.28 9.12 3.57
C LEU A 100 11.77 7.75 3.08
N CYS A 101 10.45 7.56 2.96
CA CYS A 101 9.89 6.35 2.35
C CYS A 101 10.48 6.11 0.96
N GLY A 102 10.43 7.11 0.07
CA GLY A 102 10.97 7.00 -1.28
C GLY A 102 12.46 6.66 -1.32
N LEU A 103 13.26 7.22 -0.39
CA LEU A 103 14.68 6.96 -0.25
C LEU A 103 14.99 5.55 0.30
N LEU A 104 14.16 5.04 1.21
CA LEU A 104 14.31 3.72 1.81
C LEU A 104 13.90 2.59 0.88
N LEU A 105 13.01 2.83 -0.10
CA LEU A 105 12.54 1.78 -1.00
C LEU A 105 13.69 1.11 -1.75
N PRO A 106 13.67 -0.24 -1.90
CA PRO A 106 14.72 -0.98 -2.59
C PRO A 106 14.71 -0.70 -4.10
N GLY A 107 15.88 -0.76 -4.72
CA GLY A 107 16.00 -0.90 -6.17
C GLY A 107 16.07 -2.38 -6.51
N LEU A 108 15.09 -2.90 -7.25
CA LEU A 108 15.08 -4.31 -7.66
C LEU A 108 16.31 -4.57 -8.56
N GLY A 109 17.26 -5.35 -8.06
CA GLY A 109 18.37 -5.87 -8.86
C GLY A 109 19.49 -4.92 -9.22
N ARG A 110 19.46 -3.67 -8.82
CA ARG A 110 20.56 -2.71 -9.07
C ARG A 110 21.41 -2.53 -7.82
N THR A 111 22.69 -2.76 -7.94
CA THR A 111 23.65 -2.56 -6.83
C THR A 111 23.74 -1.09 -6.39
N ARG A 112 23.51 -0.15 -7.33
CA ARG A 112 23.46 1.29 -7.06
C ARG A 112 22.31 1.92 -7.84
N PRO A 113 21.29 2.49 -7.16
CA PRO A 113 20.23 3.22 -7.82
C PRO A 113 20.79 4.50 -8.47
N SER A 114 20.34 4.81 -9.69
CA SER A 114 20.64 6.10 -10.31
C SER A 114 19.90 7.24 -9.61
N ALA A 115 20.36 8.49 -9.76
CA ALA A 115 19.64 9.66 -9.23
C ALA A 115 18.21 9.74 -9.80
N ARG A 116 18.02 9.32 -11.06
CA ARG A 116 16.68 9.22 -11.67
C ARG A 116 15.80 8.22 -10.95
N ASP A 117 16.31 7.04 -10.61
CA ASP A 117 15.54 5.98 -9.94
C ASP A 117 15.11 6.43 -8.54
N VAL A 118 16.01 7.09 -7.82
CA VAL A 118 15.70 7.68 -6.51
C VAL A 118 14.67 8.79 -6.65
N GLY A 119 14.85 9.71 -7.62
CA GLY A 119 13.90 10.78 -7.88
C GLY A 119 12.49 10.27 -8.23
N LEU A 120 12.38 9.24 -9.07
CA LEU A 120 11.10 8.61 -9.40
C LEU A 120 10.43 7.98 -8.18
N ARG A 121 11.18 7.30 -7.31
CA ARG A 121 10.64 6.70 -6.09
C ARG A 121 10.12 7.76 -5.12
N VAL A 122 10.87 8.83 -4.93
CA VAL A 122 10.44 9.96 -4.08
C VAL A 122 9.21 10.64 -4.69
N LEU A 123 9.23 10.90 -5.99
CA LEU A 123 8.09 11.51 -6.68
C LEU A 123 6.81 10.67 -6.56
N CYS A 124 6.92 9.33 -6.71
CA CYS A 124 5.78 8.43 -6.53
C CYS A 124 5.30 8.39 -5.08
N ALA A 125 6.21 8.34 -4.10
CA ALA A 125 5.83 8.36 -2.70
C ALA A 125 5.07 9.64 -2.32
N LEU A 126 5.42 10.78 -2.94
CA LEU A 126 4.77 12.07 -2.69
C LEU A 126 3.48 12.27 -3.48
N GLY A 127 3.32 11.67 -4.67
CA GLY A 127 2.24 12.08 -5.57
C GLY A 127 1.43 10.96 -6.21
N ALA A 128 1.89 9.68 -6.18
CA ALA A 128 1.14 8.65 -6.89
C ALA A 128 -0.24 8.45 -6.25
N PHE A 129 -1.26 8.40 -7.13
CA PHE A 129 -2.67 8.25 -6.75
C PHE A 129 -3.15 9.29 -5.73
N VAL A 130 -2.48 10.46 -5.61
CA VAL A 130 -2.69 11.47 -4.56
C VAL A 130 -2.81 10.90 -3.14
N GLY A 131 -2.26 9.69 -2.93
CA GLY A 131 -2.38 8.97 -1.67
C GLY A 131 -1.72 9.69 -0.50
N PHE A 132 -0.54 10.31 -0.73
CA PHE A 132 0.14 11.10 0.31
C PHE A 132 -0.57 12.43 0.60
N GLU A 133 -1.17 13.07 -0.40
CA GLU A 133 -1.98 14.29 -0.22
C GLU A 133 -3.10 14.02 0.82
N TRP A 134 -3.81 12.91 0.69
CA TRP A 134 -4.81 12.50 1.66
C TRP A 134 -4.24 12.14 3.04
N VAL A 135 -3.07 11.50 3.09
CA VAL A 135 -2.36 11.28 4.37
C VAL A 135 -2.02 12.60 5.04
N GLN A 136 -1.57 13.59 4.28
CA GLN A 136 -1.23 14.90 4.78
C GLN A 136 -2.46 15.69 5.20
N ALA A 137 -3.52 15.71 4.38
CA ALA A 137 -4.76 16.42 4.70
C ALA A 137 -5.42 15.88 5.98
N SER A 138 -5.56 14.55 6.09
CA SER A 138 -6.16 13.91 7.26
C SER A 138 -5.25 13.89 8.50
N GLY A 139 -3.95 14.03 8.32
CA GLY A 139 -2.96 13.78 9.37
C GLY A 139 -2.90 12.29 9.75
N ASN A 140 -3.13 11.39 8.79
CA ASN A 140 -3.24 9.97 9.06
C ASN A 140 -1.89 9.32 9.37
N PHE A 141 -1.86 8.48 10.42
CA PHE A 141 -0.66 7.72 10.80
C PHE A 141 -0.27 6.63 9.79
N ALA A 142 -0.96 6.55 8.64
CA ALA A 142 -0.49 5.76 7.49
C ALA A 142 0.92 6.15 7.04
N ILE A 143 1.37 7.38 7.32
CA ILE A 143 2.77 7.78 7.07
C ILE A 143 3.76 6.94 7.88
N LEU A 144 3.45 6.61 9.15
CA LEU A 144 4.30 5.79 9.99
C LEU A 144 4.30 4.34 9.50
N SER A 145 3.12 3.80 9.12
CA SER A 145 3.05 2.47 8.49
C SER A 145 3.83 2.45 7.18
N GLY A 146 3.78 3.51 6.37
CA GLY A 146 4.54 3.63 5.13
C GLY A 146 6.06 3.59 5.33
N VAL A 147 6.59 4.27 6.35
CA VAL A 147 8.03 4.17 6.70
C VAL A 147 8.40 2.74 7.07
N LEU A 148 7.59 2.08 7.91
CA LEU A 148 7.82 0.69 8.30
C LEU A 148 7.68 -0.26 7.11
N THR A 149 6.71 -0.02 6.20
CA THR A 149 6.57 -0.76 4.94
C THR A 149 7.83 -0.59 4.07
N ALA A 150 8.33 0.62 3.90
CA ALA A 150 9.53 0.88 3.09
C ALA A 150 10.75 0.14 3.67
N ILE A 151 10.92 0.13 4.99
CA ILE A 151 11.97 -0.66 5.68
C ILE A 151 11.74 -2.15 5.46
N ALA A 152 10.52 -2.66 5.65
CA ALA A 152 10.19 -4.07 5.45
C ALA A 152 10.51 -4.52 4.01
N LEU A 153 10.10 -3.74 3.00
CA LEU A 153 10.38 -4.01 1.60
C LEU A 153 11.88 -3.99 1.30
N ARG A 154 12.63 -3.06 1.89
CA ARG A 154 14.08 -3.04 1.77
C ARG A 154 14.73 -4.31 2.33
N LEU A 155 14.29 -4.77 3.50
CA LEU A 155 14.81 -6.00 4.13
C LEU A 155 14.43 -7.26 3.34
N LEU A 156 13.22 -7.31 2.77
CA LEU A 156 12.71 -8.46 2.01
C LEU A 156 13.33 -8.59 0.63
N LEU A 157 13.52 -7.46 -0.09
CA LEU A 157 13.82 -7.41 -1.52
C LEU A 157 15.27 -7.06 -1.83
N SER A 158 16.13 -6.83 -0.83
CA SER A 158 17.56 -6.62 -1.05
C SER A 158 18.22 -7.91 -1.52
N LEU A 159 18.91 -7.84 -2.66
CA LEU A 159 19.79 -8.93 -3.11
C LEU A 159 21.14 -8.84 -2.40
N PRO A 160 21.76 -9.98 -2.04
CA PRO A 160 23.14 -9.98 -1.56
C PRO A 160 24.08 -9.46 -2.66
N ALA A 161 25.00 -8.58 -2.28
CA ALA A 161 25.89 -7.86 -3.21
C ALA A 161 26.90 -8.77 -3.94
N SER A 162 27.16 -10.00 -3.48
CA SER A 162 28.05 -10.96 -4.14
C SER A 162 28.01 -12.36 -3.49
N GLY A 163 27.86 -13.39 -4.33
CA GLY A 163 28.18 -14.78 -4.03
C GLY A 163 27.14 -15.59 -3.23
N PRO A 164 27.38 -16.88 -3.01
CA PRO A 164 26.42 -17.85 -2.47
C PRO A 164 26.15 -17.75 -0.97
N SER A 165 26.25 -16.56 -0.39
CA SER A 165 25.93 -16.31 1.02
C SER A 165 24.42 -16.07 1.25
N GLU A 166 23.56 -16.88 0.60
CA GLU A 166 22.09 -16.84 0.82
C GLU A 166 21.70 -16.93 2.29
N ASP A 167 22.48 -17.62 3.11
CA ASP A 167 22.22 -17.78 4.53
C ASP A 167 22.34 -16.48 5.32
N ARG A 168 23.20 -15.54 4.92
CA ARG A 168 23.38 -14.27 5.64
C ARG A 168 22.23 -13.29 5.43
N SER A 169 21.49 -13.39 4.33
CA SER A 169 20.36 -12.48 4.04
C SER A 169 19.03 -12.97 4.63
N PHE A 170 18.92 -14.23 5.03
CA PHE A 170 17.66 -14.78 5.53
C PHE A 170 17.17 -14.15 6.84
N PRO A 171 17.99 -13.87 7.86
CA PRO A 171 17.57 -13.17 9.08
C PRO A 171 17.02 -11.77 8.77
N SER A 172 17.62 -11.04 7.83
CA SER A 172 17.12 -9.73 7.37
C SER A 172 15.72 -9.85 6.75
N ARG A 173 15.51 -10.85 5.88
CA ARG A 173 14.20 -11.13 5.28
C ARG A 173 13.16 -11.56 6.33
N LEU A 174 13.57 -12.31 7.35
CA LEU A 174 12.71 -12.69 8.46
C LEU A 174 12.26 -11.46 9.24
N ALA A 175 13.18 -10.54 9.56
CA ALA A 175 12.87 -9.27 10.18
C ALA A 175 11.93 -8.41 9.29
N GLY A 176 12.17 -8.39 7.98
CA GLY A 176 11.29 -7.71 7.01
C GLY A 176 9.88 -8.30 6.98
N ALA A 177 9.75 -9.64 7.03
CA ALA A 177 8.47 -10.33 7.08
C ALA A 177 7.72 -10.05 8.39
N ALA A 178 8.44 -10.08 9.52
CA ALA A 178 7.88 -9.72 10.82
C ALA A 178 7.37 -8.27 10.83
N LEU A 179 8.17 -7.34 10.32
CA LEU A 179 7.80 -5.93 10.24
C LEU A 179 6.59 -5.71 9.32
N LEU A 180 6.52 -6.39 8.17
CA LEU A 180 5.37 -6.33 7.27
C LEU A 180 4.10 -6.86 7.95
N GLY A 181 4.18 -7.98 8.68
CA GLY A 181 3.07 -8.51 9.45
C GLY A 181 2.58 -7.53 10.51
N LEU A 182 3.50 -6.90 11.23
CA LEU A 182 3.18 -5.87 12.23
C LEU A 182 2.47 -4.67 11.59
N VAL A 183 2.98 -4.15 10.45
CA VAL A 183 2.35 -3.04 9.72
C VAL A 183 0.93 -3.39 9.29
N VAL A 184 0.73 -4.57 8.72
CA VAL A 184 -0.59 -5.03 8.27
C VAL A 184 -1.58 -5.17 9.44
N SER A 185 -1.11 -5.42 10.66
CA SER A 185 -1.97 -5.49 11.85
C SER A 185 -2.66 -4.18 12.22
N PHE A 186 -2.15 -3.02 11.78
CA PHE A 186 -2.81 -1.73 11.96
C PHE A 186 -4.11 -1.62 11.15
N LYS A 187 -4.21 -2.36 10.04
CA LYS A 187 -5.40 -2.40 9.17
C LYS A 187 -5.65 -3.85 8.76
N LEU A 188 -6.39 -4.58 9.58
CA LEU A 188 -6.62 -6.03 9.45
C LEU A 188 -7.10 -6.48 8.06
N VAL A 189 -7.79 -5.61 7.34
CA VAL A 189 -8.33 -5.88 5.99
C VAL A 189 -7.25 -6.17 4.95
N PHE A 190 -6.00 -5.76 5.18
CA PHE A 190 -4.88 -5.99 4.26
C PHE A 190 -4.11 -7.29 4.55
N PHE A 191 -4.58 -8.13 5.47
CA PHE A 191 -3.97 -9.43 5.77
C PHE A 191 -3.60 -10.27 4.53
N PRO A 192 -4.41 -10.32 3.45
CA PRO A 192 -4.06 -11.09 2.25
C PRO A 192 -2.72 -10.72 1.60
N VAL A 193 -2.24 -9.48 1.81
CA VAL A 193 -0.96 -9.00 1.25
C VAL A 193 0.22 -9.86 1.71
N LEU A 194 0.15 -10.48 2.90
CA LEU A 194 1.19 -11.37 3.40
C LEU A 194 1.38 -12.62 2.51
N GLY A 195 0.35 -13.03 1.77
CA GLY A 195 0.44 -14.11 0.79
C GLY A 195 1.40 -13.81 -0.37
N ALA A 196 1.66 -12.54 -0.66
CA ALA A 196 2.61 -12.14 -1.71
C ALA A 196 4.05 -12.60 -1.42
N LEU A 197 4.40 -12.86 -0.15
CA LEU A 197 5.71 -13.39 0.24
C LEU A 197 6.02 -14.76 -0.40
N TYR A 198 5.00 -15.47 -0.85
CA TYR A 198 5.19 -16.74 -1.57
C TYR A 198 5.95 -16.57 -2.91
N PHE A 199 5.89 -15.39 -3.52
CA PHE A 199 6.56 -15.13 -4.79
C PHE A 199 8.04 -14.74 -4.65
N LEU A 200 8.59 -14.64 -3.44
CA LEU A 200 10.02 -14.39 -3.24
C LEU A 200 10.89 -15.52 -3.84
N PRO A 201 12.09 -15.20 -4.38
CA PRO A 201 13.03 -16.18 -4.94
C PRO A 201 13.75 -16.95 -3.84
N LEU A 202 13.03 -17.85 -3.18
CA LEU A 202 13.51 -18.65 -2.07
C LEU A 202 12.99 -20.09 -2.18
N PRO A 203 13.67 -21.08 -1.58
CA PRO A 203 13.12 -22.41 -1.42
C PRO A 203 11.80 -22.40 -0.63
N ARG A 204 10.87 -23.31 -0.99
CA ARG A 204 9.51 -23.36 -0.43
C ARG A 204 9.48 -23.30 1.12
N GLY A 205 10.34 -24.08 1.79
CA GLY A 205 10.40 -24.06 3.26
C GLY A 205 10.68 -22.67 3.82
N ARG A 206 11.66 -21.94 3.25
CA ARG A 206 11.98 -20.57 3.66
C ARG A 206 10.84 -19.59 3.38
N LYS A 207 10.12 -19.73 2.24
CA LYS A 207 8.93 -18.91 1.95
C LYS A 207 7.86 -19.10 3.02
N LEU A 208 7.55 -20.35 3.35
CA LEU A 208 6.56 -20.68 4.39
C LEU A 208 6.98 -20.16 5.77
N THR A 209 8.28 -20.20 6.11
CA THR A 209 8.79 -19.62 7.35
C THR A 209 8.59 -18.10 7.37
N LEU A 210 8.82 -17.39 6.25
CA LEU A 210 8.58 -15.93 6.18
C LEU A 210 7.09 -15.62 6.33
N ILE A 211 6.21 -16.36 5.66
CA ILE A 211 4.76 -16.20 5.78
C ILE A 211 4.32 -16.47 7.23
N ALA A 212 4.78 -17.57 7.84
CA ALA A 212 4.46 -17.91 9.22
C ALA A 212 4.92 -16.80 10.19
N MET A 213 6.12 -16.26 10.01
CA MET A 213 6.63 -15.13 10.80
C MET A 213 5.75 -13.88 10.60
N ALA A 214 5.39 -13.55 9.36
CA ALA A 214 4.53 -12.40 9.08
C ALA A 214 3.14 -12.56 9.69
N VAL A 215 2.53 -13.75 9.60
CA VAL A 215 1.24 -14.07 10.23
C VAL A 215 1.33 -14.03 11.76
N PHE A 216 2.40 -14.56 12.34
CA PHE A 216 2.64 -14.45 13.78
C PHE A 216 2.74 -12.99 14.23
N SER A 217 3.54 -12.18 13.53
CA SER A 217 3.72 -10.76 13.84
C SER A 217 2.43 -9.95 13.61
N PHE A 218 1.61 -10.34 12.65
CA PHE A 218 0.26 -9.77 12.45
C PHE A 218 -0.67 -10.09 13.63
N ALA A 219 -0.64 -11.32 14.14
CA ALA A 219 -1.49 -11.76 15.25
C ALA A 219 -1.05 -11.19 16.60
N LEU A 220 0.24 -10.86 16.75
CA LEU A 220 0.83 -10.45 18.01
C LEU A 220 0.18 -9.22 18.64
N PRO A 221 -0.08 -8.09 17.93
CA PRO A 221 -0.77 -6.94 18.50
C PRO A 221 -2.21 -7.25 18.96
N ILE A 222 -2.91 -8.13 18.25
CA ILE A 222 -4.25 -8.57 18.62
C ILE A 222 -4.19 -9.37 19.94
N LEU A 223 -3.23 -10.30 20.04
CA LEU A 223 -3.03 -11.11 21.20
C LEU A 223 -2.61 -10.26 22.43
N ILE A 224 -1.66 -9.34 22.26
CA ILE A 224 -1.25 -8.41 23.31
C ILE A 224 -2.44 -7.56 23.76
N SER A 225 -3.22 -7.01 22.80
CA SER A 225 -4.40 -6.21 23.13
C SER A 225 -5.40 -6.99 23.96
N ARG A 226 -5.65 -8.25 23.59
CA ARG A 226 -6.58 -9.12 24.31
C ARG A 226 -6.11 -9.50 25.72
N LEU A 227 -4.81 -9.76 25.89
CA LEU A 227 -4.26 -10.26 27.15
C LEU A 227 -3.88 -9.14 28.13
N ALA A 228 -3.28 -8.06 27.61
CA ALA A 228 -2.79 -6.95 28.45
C ALA A 228 -3.87 -5.86 28.68
N TYR A 229 -4.86 -5.77 27.81
CA TYR A 229 -5.89 -4.72 27.85
C TYR A 229 -7.31 -5.31 27.64
N PRO A 230 -7.77 -6.29 28.44
CA PRO A 230 -8.98 -7.05 28.18
C PRO A 230 -10.25 -6.16 28.08
N ASP A 231 -10.39 -5.17 28.97
CA ASP A 231 -11.54 -4.27 28.99
C ASP A 231 -11.56 -3.34 27.77
N LEU A 232 -10.40 -2.75 27.43
CA LEU A 232 -10.28 -1.92 26.24
C LEU A 232 -10.44 -2.74 24.95
N PHE A 233 -10.02 -4.01 24.95
CA PHE A 233 -10.24 -4.89 23.82
C PHE A 233 -11.72 -5.22 23.62
N ALA A 234 -12.49 -5.40 24.69
CA ALA A 234 -13.93 -5.55 24.62
C ALA A 234 -14.60 -4.27 24.07
N SER A 235 -14.20 -3.09 24.55
CA SER A 235 -14.69 -1.81 24.03
C SER A 235 -14.31 -1.62 22.55
N TRP A 236 -13.09 -1.99 22.14
CA TRP A 236 -12.68 -1.99 20.74
C TRP A 236 -13.57 -2.87 19.86
N GLN A 237 -13.92 -4.08 20.33
CA GLN A 237 -14.84 -4.97 19.60
C GLN A 237 -16.24 -4.34 19.44
N LEU A 238 -16.75 -3.68 20.48
CA LEU A 238 -18.01 -2.94 20.40
C LEU A 238 -17.92 -1.77 19.42
N ALA A 239 -16.79 -1.04 19.43
CA ALA A 239 -16.53 0.06 18.49
C ALA A 239 -16.50 -0.45 17.04
N MET A 240 -15.80 -1.57 16.77
CA MET A 240 -15.75 -2.18 15.44
C MET A 240 -17.12 -2.70 14.98
N ALA A 241 -17.98 -3.11 15.92
CA ALA A 241 -19.36 -3.52 15.62
C ALA A 241 -20.36 -2.35 15.52
N GLY A 242 -19.91 -1.08 15.69
CA GLY A 242 -20.79 0.09 15.68
C GLY A 242 -21.76 0.16 16.85
N LYS A 243 -21.39 -0.41 18.00
CA LYS A 243 -22.27 -0.53 19.18
C LYS A 243 -21.95 0.45 20.32
N ILE A 244 -20.97 1.34 20.11
CA ILE A 244 -20.65 2.39 21.09
C ILE A 244 -21.63 3.56 20.90
N PRO A 245 -22.27 4.07 21.96
CA PRO A 245 -23.12 5.25 21.90
C PRO A 245 -22.37 6.47 21.34
N ASP A 246 -23.06 7.30 20.54
CA ASP A 246 -22.53 8.51 19.90
C ASP A 246 -21.28 8.28 19.03
N GLN A 247 -21.01 7.04 18.67
CA GLN A 247 -19.96 6.71 17.74
C GLN A 247 -20.30 7.28 16.37
N HIS A 248 -19.40 8.08 15.80
CA HIS A 248 -19.49 8.46 14.40
C HIS A 248 -19.24 7.20 13.57
N LEU A 249 -20.30 6.56 13.16
CA LEU A 249 -20.27 5.52 12.16
C LEU A 249 -20.01 6.22 10.83
N VAL A 250 -18.74 6.28 10.42
CA VAL A 250 -18.46 6.42 9.00
C VAL A 250 -19.17 5.24 8.36
N GLU A 251 -20.26 5.51 7.66
CA GLU A 251 -20.95 4.46 6.92
C GLU A 251 -19.89 3.68 6.15
N LEU A 252 -20.03 2.36 6.10
CA LEU A 252 -19.03 1.42 5.57
C LEU A 252 -18.56 1.80 4.15
N PHE A 253 -19.22 2.77 3.55
CA PHE A 253 -19.19 3.14 2.15
C PHE A 253 -18.84 4.62 1.88
N GLU A 254 -18.90 5.49 2.87
CA GLU A 254 -18.48 6.88 2.69
C GLU A 254 -16.95 6.96 2.57
N SER A 255 -16.46 7.74 1.62
CA SER A 255 -15.04 8.04 1.41
C SER A 255 -14.15 6.78 1.32
N ASN A 256 -14.55 5.81 0.53
CA ASN A 256 -13.86 4.53 0.39
C ASN A 256 -13.85 4.07 -1.08
N PRO A 257 -13.01 4.68 -1.95
CA PRO A 257 -12.97 4.35 -3.38
C PRO A 257 -12.41 2.94 -3.62
N SER A 258 -13.16 1.93 -3.20
CA SER A 258 -12.84 0.51 -3.33
C SER A 258 -13.74 -0.21 -4.33
N LEU A 259 -13.33 -1.40 -4.75
CA LEU A 259 -14.17 -2.27 -5.58
C LEU A 259 -15.48 -2.66 -4.88
N LEU A 260 -15.51 -2.68 -3.54
CA LEU A 260 -16.74 -2.95 -2.79
C LEU A 260 -17.73 -1.78 -2.90
N LEU A 261 -17.25 -0.53 -2.78
CA LEU A 261 -18.09 0.64 -2.96
C LEU A 261 -18.63 0.71 -4.39
N LEU A 262 -17.76 0.49 -5.38
CA LEU A 262 -18.17 0.42 -6.79
C LEU A 262 -19.25 -0.65 -7.01
N ALA A 263 -19.10 -1.83 -6.41
CA ALA A 263 -20.10 -2.91 -6.49
C ALA A 263 -21.43 -2.50 -5.84
N ARG A 264 -21.40 -1.80 -4.70
CA ARG A 264 -22.61 -1.27 -4.06
C ARG A 264 -23.34 -0.30 -4.96
N ASP A 265 -22.63 0.67 -5.53
CA ASP A 265 -23.22 1.69 -6.39
C ASP A 265 -23.84 1.06 -7.65
N LEU A 266 -23.12 0.08 -8.25
CA LEU A 266 -23.68 -0.69 -9.38
C LEU A 266 -24.96 -1.43 -8.99
N MET A 267 -24.98 -2.05 -7.79
CA MET A 267 -26.18 -2.73 -7.29
C MET A 267 -27.29 -1.74 -6.96
N GLY A 268 -26.96 -0.52 -6.54
CA GLY A 268 -27.92 0.56 -6.33
C GLY A 268 -28.64 0.94 -7.62
N HIS A 269 -27.94 1.04 -8.75
CA HIS A 269 -28.53 1.34 -10.06
C HIS A 269 -29.53 0.27 -10.53
N VAL A 270 -29.39 -0.97 -10.07
CA VAL A 270 -30.34 -2.06 -10.41
C VAL A 270 -31.36 -2.36 -9.27
N GLY A 271 -31.46 -1.47 -8.28
CA GLY A 271 -32.43 -1.57 -7.18
C GLY A 271 -32.09 -2.62 -6.09
N LEU A 272 -30.83 -3.07 -6.04
CA LEU A 272 -30.34 -4.09 -5.08
C LEU A 272 -29.42 -3.52 -4.00
N ILE A 273 -29.50 -2.22 -3.68
CA ILE A 273 -28.63 -1.54 -2.72
C ILE A 273 -28.65 -2.16 -1.31
N ASP A 274 -29.80 -2.71 -0.89
CA ASP A 274 -29.97 -3.33 0.43
C ASP A 274 -29.55 -4.80 0.46
N SER A 275 -29.26 -5.40 -0.71
CA SER A 275 -28.86 -6.80 -0.82
C SER A 275 -27.37 -6.98 -0.57
N LYS A 276 -26.97 -7.11 0.71
CA LYS A 276 -25.57 -7.42 1.08
C LYS A 276 -24.98 -8.61 0.30
N PRO A 277 -25.68 -9.76 0.12
CA PRO A 277 -25.11 -10.86 -0.67
C PRO A 277 -24.83 -10.47 -2.11
N ALA A 278 -25.72 -9.71 -2.78
CA ALA A 278 -25.52 -9.26 -4.16
C ALA A 278 -24.31 -8.31 -4.28
N ILE A 279 -24.17 -7.36 -3.34
CA ILE A 279 -23.03 -6.44 -3.28
C ILE A 279 -21.72 -7.21 -3.11
N PHE A 280 -21.64 -8.13 -2.14
CA PHE A 280 -20.42 -8.92 -1.92
C PHE A 280 -20.10 -9.87 -3.09
N ALA A 281 -21.11 -10.47 -3.72
CA ALA A 281 -20.92 -11.29 -4.91
C ALA A 281 -20.35 -10.47 -6.09
N THR A 282 -20.94 -9.28 -6.32
CA THR A 282 -20.47 -8.35 -7.36
C THR A 282 -19.04 -7.87 -7.09
N TYR A 283 -18.73 -7.52 -5.83
CA TYR A 283 -17.38 -7.17 -5.41
C TYR A 283 -16.40 -8.33 -5.66
N ALA A 284 -16.73 -9.54 -5.21
CA ALA A 284 -15.87 -10.72 -5.38
C ALA A 284 -15.62 -11.02 -6.87
N PHE A 285 -16.66 -10.88 -7.69
CA PHE A 285 -16.54 -11.00 -9.15
C PHE A 285 -15.62 -9.92 -9.73
N ALA A 286 -15.82 -8.64 -9.38
CA ALA A 286 -15.01 -7.53 -9.86
C ALA A 286 -13.53 -7.68 -9.44
N ALA A 287 -13.25 -7.97 -8.18
CA ALA A 287 -11.89 -8.18 -7.69
C ALA A 287 -11.21 -9.36 -8.40
N THR A 288 -11.95 -10.45 -8.59
CA THR A 288 -11.45 -11.64 -9.30
C THR A 288 -11.20 -11.35 -10.78
N ALA A 289 -12.15 -10.76 -11.48
CA ALA A 289 -12.07 -10.54 -12.93
C ALA A 289 -11.08 -9.43 -13.31
N LEU A 290 -11.02 -8.33 -12.55
CA LEU A 290 -10.20 -7.18 -12.89
C LEU A 290 -8.77 -7.25 -12.36
N VAL A 291 -8.53 -8.00 -11.27
CA VAL A 291 -7.23 -8.01 -10.61
C VAL A 291 -6.64 -9.41 -10.50
N LEU A 292 -7.32 -10.35 -9.81
CA LEU A 292 -6.72 -11.63 -9.45
C LEU A 292 -6.52 -12.56 -10.65
N VAL A 293 -7.52 -12.74 -11.50
CA VAL A 293 -7.42 -13.62 -12.70
C VAL A 293 -6.38 -13.06 -13.68
N PRO A 294 -6.37 -11.78 -14.06
CA PRO A 294 -5.34 -11.23 -14.93
C PRO A 294 -3.92 -11.39 -14.36
N PHE A 295 -3.74 -11.22 -13.06
CA PHE A 295 -2.47 -11.46 -12.38
C PHE A 295 -2.04 -12.92 -12.48
N VAL A 296 -2.91 -13.86 -12.09
CA VAL A 296 -2.62 -15.31 -12.14
C VAL A 296 -2.33 -15.77 -13.56
N LEU A 297 -3.14 -15.35 -14.54
CA LEU A 297 -2.91 -15.70 -15.96
C LEU A 297 -1.57 -15.15 -16.47
N SER A 298 -1.15 -13.98 -16.02
CA SER A 298 0.16 -13.43 -16.37
C SER A 298 1.30 -14.30 -15.82
N ILE A 299 1.20 -14.76 -14.57
CA ILE A 299 2.18 -15.68 -13.96
C ILE A 299 2.18 -17.03 -14.69
N LEU A 300 1.01 -17.61 -14.96
CA LEU A 300 0.90 -18.90 -15.63
C LEU A 300 1.52 -18.85 -17.04
N ARG A 301 1.38 -17.75 -17.76
CA ARG A 301 2.02 -17.54 -19.07
C ARG A 301 3.54 -17.45 -18.95
N LEU A 302 4.07 -16.76 -17.96
CA LEU A 302 5.50 -16.66 -17.71
C LEU A 302 6.13 -18.05 -17.44
N ILE A 303 5.42 -18.91 -16.69
CA ILE A 303 5.88 -20.27 -16.37
C ILE A 303 5.70 -21.23 -17.57
N GLY A 304 4.59 -21.06 -18.30
CA GLY A 304 4.21 -21.96 -19.41
C GLY A 304 5.00 -21.77 -20.71
N SER A 305 5.78 -20.70 -20.81
CA SER A 305 6.61 -20.40 -21.99
C SER A 305 7.83 -21.34 -22.15
N ARG A 306 8.07 -22.26 -21.22
CA ARG A 306 9.14 -23.27 -21.28
C ARG A 306 8.61 -24.66 -21.66
N PRO A 307 9.42 -25.48 -22.37
CA PRO A 307 9.03 -26.83 -22.75
C PRO A 307 8.75 -27.70 -21.53
N ALA A 308 7.68 -28.51 -21.63
CA ALA A 308 7.09 -29.32 -20.56
C ALA A 308 7.97 -30.53 -20.12
N HIS A 309 9.27 -30.54 -20.41
CA HIS A 309 10.16 -31.67 -20.18
C HIS A 309 10.51 -31.95 -18.71
N GLU A 310 10.09 -31.09 -17.79
CA GLU A 310 10.32 -31.33 -16.37
C GLU A 310 9.01 -31.71 -15.67
N GLY A 311 8.84 -33.03 -15.40
CA GLY A 311 7.76 -33.50 -14.57
C GLY A 311 7.70 -32.85 -13.21
N GLY A 312 6.49 -32.58 -12.68
CA GLY A 312 6.27 -32.00 -11.35
C GLY A 312 4.96 -31.22 -11.27
N SER A 313 4.50 -30.97 -10.05
CA SER A 313 3.31 -30.16 -9.82
C SER A 313 3.52 -28.71 -10.30
N LEU A 314 2.43 -28.02 -10.64
CA LEU A 314 2.46 -26.60 -11.05
C LEU A 314 3.21 -25.73 -10.03
N LEU A 315 3.00 -25.98 -8.73
CA LEU A 315 3.69 -25.27 -7.65
C LEU A 315 5.20 -25.54 -7.64
N ALA A 316 5.64 -26.76 -7.92
CA ALA A 316 7.07 -27.06 -7.99
C ALA A 316 7.74 -26.38 -9.20
N ARG A 317 7.03 -26.27 -10.33
CA ARG A 317 7.51 -25.50 -11.49
C ARG A 317 7.59 -24.00 -11.19
N LEU A 318 6.57 -23.45 -10.51
CA LEU A 318 6.58 -22.05 -10.05
C LEU A 318 7.76 -21.78 -9.12
N ASP A 319 7.98 -22.63 -8.10
CA ASP A 319 9.07 -22.44 -7.13
C ASP A 319 10.44 -22.43 -7.81
N ARG A 320 10.69 -23.37 -8.74
CA ARG A 320 11.94 -23.40 -9.52
C ARG A 320 12.08 -22.16 -10.39
N TRP A 321 11.02 -21.81 -11.12
CA TRP A 321 11.04 -20.64 -12.01
C TRP A 321 11.35 -19.35 -11.25
N LEU A 322 10.77 -19.16 -10.04
CA LEU A 322 11.03 -17.98 -9.20
C LEU A 322 12.49 -17.94 -8.71
N MET A 323 13.09 -19.09 -8.41
CA MET A 323 14.50 -19.18 -8.00
C MET A 323 15.46 -18.88 -9.16
N ASP A 324 15.12 -19.35 -10.36
CA ASP A 324 15.93 -19.13 -11.58
C ASP A 324 15.87 -17.67 -12.06
N HIS A 325 14.80 -16.91 -11.68
CA HIS A 325 14.59 -15.52 -12.12
C HIS A 325 14.38 -14.57 -10.92
N PRO A 326 15.39 -14.38 -10.05
CA PRO A 326 15.21 -13.69 -8.77
C PRO A 326 14.74 -12.24 -8.92
N HIS A 327 15.19 -11.50 -9.94
CA HIS A 327 14.75 -10.13 -10.18
C HIS A 327 13.25 -10.07 -10.56
N VAL A 328 12.83 -10.95 -11.46
CA VAL A 328 11.43 -11.03 -11.90
C VAL A 328 10.55 -11.50 -10.74
N ALA A 329 11.01 -12.46 -9.94
CA ALA A 329 10.31 -12.94 -8.76
C ALA A 329 10.07 -11.84 -7.73
N MET A 330 11.07 -10.99 -7.45
CA MET A 330 10.89 -9.84 -6.56
C MET A 330 9.90 -8.83 -7.12
N ARG A 331 9.96 -8.57 -8.44
CA ARG A 331 8.98 -7.70 -9.10
C ARG A 331 7.56 -8.26 -9.02
N ILE A 332 7.38 -9.57 -9.23
CA ILE A 332 6.11 -10.27 -9.06
C ILE A 332 5.64 -10.18 -7.60
N THR A 333 6.54 -10.30 -6.62
CA THR A 333 6.18 -10.15 -5.20
C THR A 333 5.56 -8.79 -4.93
N VAL A 334 6.19 -7.70 -5.39
CA VAL A 334 5.65 -6.34 -5.21
C VAL A 334 4.34 -6.14 -6.00
N LEU A 335 4.26 -6.67 -7.21
CA LEU A 335 3.04 -6.62 -8.02
C LEU A 335 1.89 -7.42 -7.37
N ALA A 336 2.20 -8.55 -6.71
CA ALA A 336 1.24 -9.30 -5.92
C ALA A 336 0.76 -8.51 -4.70
N MET A 337 1.67 -7.82 -3.99
CA MET A 337 1.30 -6.92 -2.88
C MET A 337 0.36 -5.83 -3.38
N PHE A 338 0.69 -5.17 -4.50
CA PHE A 338 -0.16 -4.16 -5.13
C PHE A 338 -1.55 -4.73 -5.48
N ALA A 339 -1.60 -5.88 -6.15
CA ALA A 339 -2.84 -6.52 -6.56
C ALA A 339 -3.74 -6.90 -5.36
N LEU A 340 -3.16 -7.54 -4.33
CA LEU A 340 -3.89 -7.96 -3.14
C LEU A 340 -4.37 -6.75 -2.32
N TYR A 341 -3.57 -5.69 -2.27
CA TYR A 341 -3.95 -4.44 -1.61
C TYR A 341 -5.10 -3.74 -2.35
N LEU A 342 -5.00 -3.63 -3.69
CA LEU A 342 -6.02 -3.04 -4.55
C LEU A 342 -7.34 -3.82 -4.52
N SER A 343 -7.28 -5.14 -4.31
CA SER A 343 -8.47 -6.00 -4.15
C SER A 343 -9.14 -5.88 -2.79
N SER A 344 -8.62 -5.07 -1.85
CA SER A 344 -9.20 -4.92 -0.53
C SER A 344 -10.63 -4.34 -0.60
N PRO A 345 -11.58 -4.87 0.19
CA PRO A 345 -12.94 -4.32 0.25
C PRO A 345 -13.00 -2.92 0.87
N ARG A 346 -11.98 -2.53 1.62
CA ARG A 346 -11.90 -1.21 2.28
C ARG A 346 -10.60 -0.52 1.91
N LEU A 347 -10.68 0.37 0.95
CA LEU A 347 -9.55 1.12 0.41
C LEU A 347 -9.86 2.62 0.53
N LYS A 348 -9.62 3.20 1.71
CA LYS A 348 -9.76 4.65 1.90
C LYS A 348 -8.68 5.42 1.17
N GLU A 349 -8.88 6.70 0.89
CA GLU A 349 -8.02 7.55 0.08
C GLU A 349 -6.57 7.52 0.58
N TYR A 350 -6.34 7.64 1.87
CA TYR A 350 -5.00 7.57 2.46
C TYR A 350 -4.34 6.18 2.33
N ALA A 351 -5.10 5.13 2.03
CA ALA A 351 -4.55 3.79 1.77
C ALA A 351 -3.85 3.70 0.42
N PHE A 352 -4.15 4.61 -0.52
CA PHE A 352 -3.43 4.72 -1.79
C PHE A 352 -1.97 5.12 -1.62
N PHE A 353 -1.58 5.64 -0.46
CA PHE A 353 -0.17 5.87 -0.13
C PHE A 353 0.65 4.59 -0.12
N GLU A 354 0.13 3.49 0.44
CA GLU A 354 0.82 2.19 0.38
C GLU A 354 0.91 1.67 -1.06
N LEU A 355 -0.14 1.83 -1.87
CA LEU A 355 -0.10 1.51 -3.30
C LEU A 355 0.96 2.34 -4.04
N ALA A 356 1.12 3.62 -3.66
CA ALA A 356 2.16 4.49 -4.21
C ALA A 356 3.58 3.98 -3.89
N LEU A 357 3.82 3.42 -2.70
CA LEU A 357 5.11 2.82 -2.35
C LEU A 357 5.40 1.57 -3.19
N TYR A 358 4.42 0.69 -3.40
CA TYR A 358 4.59 -0.47 -4.29
C TYR A 358 4.82 -0.03 -5.75
N ALA A 359 4.05 0.96 -6.23
CA ALA A 359 4.21 1.54 -7.55
C ALA A 359 5.60 2.13 -7.75
N ALA A 360 6.13 2.84 -6.75
CA ALA A 360 7.45 3.46 -6.78
C ALA A 360 8.59 2.46 -7.04
N ILE A 361 8.46 1.23 -6.53
CA ILE A 361 9.43 0.15 -6.82
C ILE A 361 9.27 -0.36 -8.25
N LEU A 362 8.02 -0.54 -8.71
CA LEU A 362 7.70 -1.17 -9.99
C LEU A 362 7.98 -0.28 -11.19
N LEU A 363 7.95 1.06 -11.02
CA LEU A 363 8.16 2.03 -12.09
C LEU A 363 9.61 2.09 -12.60
N VAL A 364 10.59 1.85 -11.73
CA VAL A 364 12.01 2.10 -12.00
C VAL A 364 12.53 1.31 -13.19
N ASP A 365 12.05 0.08 -13.38
CA ASP A 365 12.51 -0.84 -14.43
C ASP A 365 11.61 -0.87 -15.67
N LEU A 366 10.64 0.06 -15.78
CA LEU A 366 9.76 0.11 -16.94
C LEU A 366 10.46 0.70 -18.17
N PRO A 367 10.22 0.14 -19.36
CA PRO A 367 10.61 0.77 -20.61
C PRO A 367 9.90 2.13 -20.77
N ALA A 368 10.53 3.07 -21.50
CA ALA A 368 10.08 4.46 -21.52
C ALA A 368 8.59 4.66 -21.89
N THR A 369 8.03 3.80 -22.75
CA THR A 369 6.61 3.86 -23.11
C THR A 369 5.68 3.44 -21.96
N ALA A 370 5.99 2.32 -21.32
CA ALA A 370 5.23 1.85 -20.17
C ALA A 370 5.40 2.79 -18.97
N LEU A 371 6.61 3.33 -18.77
CA LEU A 371 6.86 4.35 -17.74
C LEU A 371 6.04 5.61 -18.00
N ALA A 372 6.00 6.11 -19.24
CA ALA A 372 5.17 7.27 -19.59
C ALA A 372 3.68 7.01 -19.32
N ALA A 373 3.14 5.86 -19.75
CA ALA A 373 1.77 5.48 -19.47
C ALA A 373 1.49 5.39 -17.96
N ALA A 374 2.37 4.73 -17.22
CA ALA A 374 2.22 4.56 -15.77
C ALA A 374 2.30 5.91 -15.02
N LEU A 375 3.21 6.82 -15.41
CA LEU A 375 3.27 8.17 -14.84
C LEU A 375 2.02 8.99 -15.18
N THR A 376 1.50 8.85 -16.39
CA THR A 376 0.26 9.55 -16.79
C THR A 376 -0.91 9.11 -15.93
N VAL A 377 -1.15 7.81 -15.81
CA VAL A 377 -2.32 7.31 -15.06
C VAL A 377 -2.15 7.33 -13.54
N GLY A 378 -0.93 7.13 -13.05
CA GLY A 378 -0.66 7.05 -11.61
C GLY A 378 -0.33 8.38 -10.92
N LEU A 379 0.22 9.36 -11.65
CA LEU A 379 0.61 10.65 -11.11
C LEU A 379 -0.12 11.81 -11.78
N LEU A 380 0.03 11.96 -13.10
CA LEU A 380 -0.42 13.16 -13.80
C LEU A 380 -1.94 13.32 -13.72
N MET A 381 -2.72 12.29 -14.07
CA MET A 381 -4.19 12.36 -14.04
C MET A 381 -4.74 12.64 -12.63
N PRO A 382 -4.37 11.87 -11.58
CA PRO A 382 -4.87 12.15 -10.24
C PRO A 382 -4.51 13.55 -9.74
N SER A 383 -3.26 14.00 -9.98
CA SER A 383 -2.81 15.33 -9.56
C SER A 383 -3.51 16.47 -10.30
N LEU A 384 -3.79 16.32 -11.60
CA LEU A 384 -4.55 17.31 -12.38
C LEU A 384 -5.99 17.43 -11.89
N ILE A 385 -6.61 16.31 -11.52
CA ILE A 385 -7.99 16.31 -11.02
C ILE A 385 -8.04 16.95 -9.63
N SER A 386 -7.05 16.68 -8.78
CA SER A 386 -6.91 17.32 -7.47
C SER A 386 -6.78 18.84 -7.61
N VAL A 387 -5.89 19.32 -8.48
CA VAL A 387 -5.72 20.79 -8.73
C VAL A 387 -7.00 21.41 -9.28
N ALA A 388 -7.76 20.70 -10.09
CA ALA A 388 -9.02 21.20 -10.63
C ALA A 388 -10.13 21.35 -9.58
N GLY A 389 -9.88 20.97 -8.32
CA GLY A 389 -10.84 21.09 -7.22
C GLY A 389 -12.06 20.18 -7.37
N THR A 390 -11.95 19.15 -8.22
CA THR A 390 -13.00 18.13 -8.34
C THR A 390 -13.02 17.32 -7.03
N PRO A 391 -14.17 17.14 -6.38
CA PRO A 391 -14.24 16.34 -5.16
C PRO A 391 -13.78 14.91 -5.44
N LEU A 392 -12.60 14.58 -4.92
CA LEU A 392 -12.04 13.23 -5.03
C LEU A 392 -12.66 12.28 -3.99
N GLU A 393 -13.30 12.84 -2.97
CA GLU A 393 -13.87 12.12 -1.82
C GLU A 393 -14.89 11.06 -2.24
N ASP A 394 -15.72 11.35 -3.25
CA ASP A 394 -16.76 10.43 -3.73
C ASP A 394 -16.44 9.86 -5.12
N SER A 395 -15.23 10.04 -5.61
CA SER A 395 -14.90 9.63 -6.95
C SER A 395 -14.11 8.33 -6.99
N PHE A 396 -14.47 7.44 -7.91
CA PHE A 396 -13.70 6.24 -8.21
C PHE A 396 -12.43 6.53 -9.03
N ILE A 397 -12.04 7.79 -9.19
CA ILE A 397 -10.88 8.19 -10.00
C ILE A 397 -9.60 7.56 -9.47
N LEU A 398 -9.41 7.53 -8.15
CA LEU A 398 -8.25 6.90 -7.52
C LEU A 398 -8.23 5.39 -7.79
N LEU A 399 -9.37 4.74 -7.65
CA LEU A 399 -9.52 3.31 -7.95
C LEU A 399 -9.23 3.01 -9.42
N PHE A 400 -9.82 3.77 -10.35
CA PHE A 400 -9.59 3.58 -11.79
C PHE A 400 -8.16 3.90 -12.18
N SER A 401 -7.55 4.92 -11.60
CA SER A 401 -6.14 5.25 -11.79
C SER A 401 -5.24 4.08 -11.36
N ALA A 402 -5.47 3.52 -10.17
CA ALA A 402 -4.70 2.37 -9.67
C ALA A 402 -4.95 1.09 -10.48
N LEU A 403 -6.18 0.85 -10.94
CA LEU A 403 -6.51 -0.27 -11.85
C LEU A 403 -5.80 -0.12 -13.20
N MET A 404 -5.87 1.05 -13.83
CA MET A 404 -5.17 1.32 -15.10
C MET A 404 -3.66 1.16 -14.94
N PHE A 405 -3.09 1.67 -13.85
CA PHE A 405 -1.68 1.49 -13.52
C PHE A 405 -1.31 0.00 -13.42
N PHE A 406 -2.09 -0.77 -12.68
CA PHE A 406 -1.92 -2.22 -12.55
C PHE A 406 -1.92 -2.92 -13.93
N TRP A 407 -2.87 -2.55 -14.81
CA TRP A 407 -2.95 -3.11 -16.15
C TRP A 407 -1.76 -2.72 -17.05
N VAL A 408 -1.24 -1.49 -16.93
CA VAL A 408 0.00 -1.08 -17.62
C VAL A 408 1.16 -1.99 -17.22
N LEU A 409 1.30 -2.29 -15.91
CA LEU A 409 2.34 -3.20 -15.42
C LEU A 409 2.18 -4.63 -15.91
N LEU A 410 0.95 -5.15 -15.97
CA LEU A 410 0.68 -6.48 -16.50
C LEU A 410 0.98 -6.60 -18.00
N LEU A 411 0.67 -5.58 -18.78
CA LEU A 411 0.95 -5.54 -20.21
C LEU A 411 2.45 -5.49 -20.50
N ASP A 412 3.20 -4.69 -19.71
CA ASP A 412 4.67 -4.63 -19.80
C ASP A 412 5.32 -5.98 -19.46
N ALA A 413 4.89 -6.63 -18.38
CA ALA A 413 5.37 -7.96 -18.01
C ALA A 413 5.17 -9.01 -19.12
N ARG A 414 4.10 -8.88 -19.90
CA ARG A 414 3.84 -9.75 -21.08
C ARG A 414 4.80 -9.50 -22.24
N HIS A 415 5.25 -8.26 -22.42
CA HIS A 415 6.21 -7.92 -23.47
C HIS A 415 7.63 -8.35 -23.10
N ALA A 416 8.03 -8.19 -21.85
CA ALA A 416 9.35 -8.60 -21.37
C ALA A 416 9.60 -10.10 -21.50
N SER A 417 8.57 -10.95 -21.41
CA SER A 417 8.68 -12.39 -21.59
C SER A 417 8.91 -12.85 -23.03
N ARG A 418 8.75 -11.94 -24.01
CA ARG A 418 8.91 -12.25 -25.45
C ARG A 418 10.30 -11.87 -26.00
N VAL A 419 11.09 -11.11 -25.24
CA VAL A 419 12.44 -10.72 -25.64
C VAL A 419 13.41 -11.82 -25.19
N PRO A 420 14.12 -12.51 -26.09
CA PRO A 420 15.13 -13.51 -25.70
C PRO A 420 16.23 -12.86 -24.85
N ASP A 421 16.73 -13.60 -23.85
CA ASP A 421 17.79 -13.18 -22.91
C ASP A 421 19.12 -12.75 -23.58
N THR A 422 19.23 -12.87 -24.91
CA THR A 422 20.42 -12.52 -25.72
C THR A 422 20.64 -11.01 -25.93
N VAL A 423 19.75 -10.12 -25.45
CA VAL A 423 19.85 -8.66 -25.65
C VAL A 423 20.13 -7.89 -24.34
N GLN A 424 20.39 -8.58 -23.24
CA GLN A 424 20.69 -7.96 -21.93
C GLN A 424 22.18 -8.07 -21.55
N LEU A 425 23.07 -7.80 -22.51
CA LEU A 425 24.50 -7.55 -22.22
C LEU A 425 24.83 -6.07 -22.37
#